data_4253b1fc6e34374fb76cee27c5ed6084
#
_entry.id   4253b1fc6e34374fb76cee27c5ed6084
#
_cell.length_a   1.000
_cell.length_b   1.000
_cell.length_c   1.000
_cell.angle_alpha   90.00
_cell.angle_beta   90.00
_cell.angle_gamma   90.00
#
_symmetry.space_group_name_H-M   'P 1'
#
loop_
_entity.id
_entity.type
_entity.pdbx_description
1 polymer ?
#
loop_
_entity_poly.entity_id
_entity_poly.type
_entity_poly.pdbx_seq_one_letter_code
_entity_poly.pdbx_strand_id
1 'polypeptide(L)'
;MGVPSKAETEQALAEAIRMREQGQDEHHLAKVLLNLNYRFHLMEDAIAAAKHFLHSGLAPHEHARLVKAIAAVESAGQRPATEKRKDFGLE
;
A
#
# COMPACT_ATOMS: atom_id res chain seq x y z
N MET A 1 20.12 -6.68 8.21
CA MET A 1 19.57 -6.50 6.89
C MET A 1 19.67 -5.06 6.49
N GLY A 2 20.23 -4.78 5.35
CA GLY A 2 20.44 -3.40 4.94
C GLY A 2 19.22 -2.77 4.34
N VAL A 3 19.17 -1.45 4.39
CA VAL A 3 18.10 -0.70 3.77
C VAL A 3 18.46 -0.49 2.30
N PRO A 4 17.60 -0.85 1.37
CA PRO A 4 17.91 -0.65 -0.04
C PRO A 4 17.94 0.83 -0.40
N SER A 5 18.75 1.19 -1.37
CA SER A 5 18.78 2.56 -1.85
C SER A 5 17.55 2.80 -2.71
N LYS A 6 17.31 4.06 -3.04
CA LYS A 6 16.21 4.41 -3.90
C LYS A 6 16.37 3.74 -5.26
N ALA A 7 17.58 3.72 -5.80
CA ALA A 7 17.82 3.10 -7.11
C ALA A 7 17.57 1.60 -7.05
N GLU A 8 17.99 0.95 -5.98
CA GLU A 8 17.75 -0.48 -5.83
C GLU A 8 16.26 -0.79 -5.72
N THR A 9 15.52 0.05 -5.02
CA THR A 9 14.09 -0.14 -4.89
C THR A 9 13.40 0.03 -6.24
N GLU A 10 13.79 1.04 -6.99
CA GLU A 10 13.19 1.29 -8.30
C GLU A 10 13.49 0.15 -9.27
N GLN A 11 14.70 -0.39 -9.22
CA GLN A 11 15.04 -1.51 -10.06
C GLN A 11 14.23 -2.75 -9.70
N ALA A 12 14.06 -3.01 -8.41
CA ALA A 12 13.30 -4.17 -7.95
C ALA A 12 11.84 -4.06 -8.36
N LEU A 13 11.24 -2.88 -8.23
CA LEU A 13 9.86 -2.69 -8.62
C LEU A 13 9.67 -2.81 -10.13
N ALA A 14 10.61 -2.29 -10.91
CA ALA A 14 10.55 -2.42 -12.36
C ALA A 14 10.63 -3.88 -12.78
N GLU A 15 11.50 -4.63 -12.12
CA GLU A 15 11.63 -6.05 -12.42
C GLU A 15 10.36 -6.81 -12.02
N ALA A 16 9.74 -6.45 -10.89
CA ALA A 16 8.51 -7.09 -10.46
C ALA A 16 7.39 -6.84 -11.48
N ILE A 17 7.30 -5.63 -12.01
CA ILE A 17 6.31 -5.32 -13.03
C ILE A 17 6.55 -6.17 -14.27
N ARG A 18 7.81 -6.26 -14.70
CA ARG A 18 8.17 -7.07 -15.86
C ARG A 18 7.77 -8.53 -15.67
N MET A 19 8.06 -9.06 -14.48
CA MET A 19 7.73 -10.47 -14.18
C MET A 19 6.23 -10.70 -14.26
N ARG A 20 5.44 -9.75 -13.75
CA ARG A 20 3.99 -9.91 -13.81
C ARG A 20 3.48 -9.81 -15.26
N GLU A 21 4.01 -8.88 -16.02
CA GLU A 21 3.57 -8.69 -17.40
C GLU A 21 3.90 -9.88 -18.28
N GLN A 22 4.99 -10.58 -17.99
CA GLN A 22 5.41 -11.70 -18.79
C GLN A 22 5.00 -13.06 -18.23
N GLY A 23 4.24 -13.04 -17.15
CA GLY A 23 3.77 -14.29 -16.56
C GLY A 23 4.87 -15.12 -15.92
N GLN A 24 5.96 -14.48 -15.50
CA GLN A 24 7.09 -15.17 -14.91
C GLN A 24 7.16 -14.95 -13.41
N ASP A 25 6.10 -15.30 -12.70
CA ASP A 25 6.03 -15.07 -11.27
C ASP A 25 5.42 -16.27 -10.57
N GLU A 26 6.01 -17.43 -10.82
CA GLU A 26 5.43 -18.67 -10.32
C GLU A 26 5.38 -18.78 -8.80
N HIS A 27 6.20 -18.06 -8.08
CA HIS A 27 6.18 -18.08 -6.62
C HIS A 27 5.57 -16.83 -6.03
N HIS A 28 4.89 -16.04 -6.84
CA HIS A 28 4.19 -14.82 -6.41
C HIS A 28 5.09 -13.76 -5.77
N LEU A 29 6.39 -13.83 -6.08
CA LEU A 29 7.34 -12.90 -5.52
C LEU A 29 7.06 -11.47 -5.96
N ALA A 30 6.84 -11.28 -7.25
CA ALA A 30 6.55 -9.95 -7.79
C ALA A 30 5.20 -9.45 -7.32
N LYS A 31 4.21 -10.35 -7.26
CA LYS A 31 2.88 -9.98 -6.80
C LYS A 31 2.93 -9.45 -5.38
N VAL A 32 3.64 -10.16 -4.51
CA VAL A 32 3.75 -9.76 -3.11
C VAL A 32 4.52 -8.46 -2.98
N LEU A 33 5.62 -8.32 -3.73
CA LEU A 33 6.42 -7.10 -3.65
C LEU A 33 5.60 -5.88 -4.07
N LEU A 34 4.89 -5.97 -5.17
CA LEU A 34 4.09 -4.85 -5.65
C LEU A 34 2.96 -4.50 -4.68
N ASN A 35 2.34 -5.52 -4.09
CA ASN A 35 1.29 -5.29 -3.12
C ASN A 35 1.84 -4.65 -1.85
N LEU A 36 2.98 -5.12 -1.36
CA LEU A 36 3.59 -4.54 -0.17
C LEU A 36 4.02 -3.10 -0.43
N ASN A 37 4.51 -2.81 -1.63
CA ASN A 37 4.89 -1.45 -1.98
C ASN A 37 3.68 -0.51 -1.97
N TYR A 38 2.56 -0.96 -2.51
CA TYR A 38 1.34 -0.18 -2.51
C TYR A 38 0.87 0.10 -1.09
N ARG A 39 0.87 -0.94 -0.25
CA ARG A 39 0.45 -0.80 1.14
C ARG A 39 1.40 0.10 1.93
N PHE A 40 2.70 0.02 1.62
CA PHE A 40 3.69 0.86 2.28
C PHE A 40 3.42 2.33 2.01
N HIS A 41 3.08 2.69 0.76
CA HIS A 41 2.78 4.07 0.44
C HIS A 41 1.52 4.57 1.16
N LEU A 42 0.52 3.70 1.32
CA LEU A 42 -0.65 4.07 2.08
C LEU A 42 -0.30 4.30 3.55
N MET A 43 0.62 3.51 4.09
CA MET A 43 1.06 3.68 5.46
C MET A 43 1.84 4.98 5.62
N GLU A 44 2.64 5.35 4.61
CA GLU A 44 3.34 6.63 4.64
C GLU A 44 2.36 7.79 4.65
N ASP A 45 1.28 7.69 3.89
CA ASP A 45 0.25 8.71 3.86
C ASP A 45 -0.42 8.83 5.22
N ALA A 46 -0.67 7.71 5.88
CA ALA A 46 -1.29 7.73 7.21
C ALA A 46 -0.37 8.38 8.23
N ILE A 47 0.94 8.11 8.13
CA ILE A 47 1.90 8.74 9.02
C ILE A 47 1.96 10.24 8.78
N ALA A 48 1.93 10.65 7.52
CA ALA A 48 1.93 12.07 7.19
C ALA A 48 0.68 12.75 7.74
N ALA A 49 -0.47 12.09 7.60
CA ALA A 49 -1.73 12.64 8.11
C ALA A 49 -1.70 12.75 9.64
N ALA A 50 -1.09 11.75 10.30
CA ALA A 50 -0.96 11.77 11.75
C ALA A 50 -0.08 12.93 12.20
N LYS A 51 1.01 13.18 11.50
CA LYS A 51 1.89 14.29 11.83
C LYS A 51 1.17 15.63 11.68
N HIS A 52 0.40 15.77 10.60
CA HIS A 52 -0.35 17.00 10.40
C HIS A 52 -1.39 17.21 11.49
N PHE A 53 -2.08 16.14 11.88
CA PHE A 53 -3.07 16.24 12.93
C PHE A 53 -2.44 16.71 14.24
N LEU A 54 -1.29 16.11 14.58
CA LEU A 54 -0.62 16.49 15.81
C LEU A 54 -0.09 17.91 15.78
N HIS A 55 0.34 18.39 14.62
CA HIS A 55 0.85 19.74 14.50
C HIS A 55 -0.25 20.79 14.36
N SER A 56 -1.46 20.37 14.04
CA SER A 56 -2.55 21.32 13.85
C SER A 56 -3.32 21.62 15.13
N GLY A 57 -2.87 21.10 16.25
CA GLY A 57 -3.61 21.29 17.49
C GLY A 57 -4.82 20.40 17.54
N LEU A 58 -4.75 19.25 16.86
CA LEU A 58 -5.82 18.27 16.86
C LEU A 58 -7.10 18.80 16.20
N ALA A 59 -6.93 19.53 15.11
CA ALA A 59 -8.06 20.12 14.39
C ALA A 59 -9.01 19.03 13.83
N PRO A 60 -10.32 19.26 13.84
CA PRO A 60 -11.27 18.25 13.35
C PRO A 60 -11.07 17.87 11.90
N HIS A 61 -10.69 18.82 11.05
CA HIS A 61 -10.47 18.53 9.64
C HIS A 61 -9.30 17.55 9.48
N GLU A 62 -8.22 17.76 10.22
CA GLU A 62 -7.05 16.90 10.16
C GLU A 62 -7.35 15.55 10.80
N HIS A 63 -8.21 15.53 11.81
CA HIS A 63 -8.64 14.28 12.43
C HIS A 63 -9.38 13.42 11.40
N ALA A 64 -10.30 14.02 10.65
CA ALA A 64 -11.07 13.29 9.65
C ALA A 64 -10.15 12.73 8.56
N ARG A 65 -9.14 13.51 8.17
CA ARG A 65 -8.17 13.07 7.16
C ARG A 65 -7.39 11.86 7.66
N LEU A 66 -6.98 11.87 8.93
CA LEU A 66 -6.23 10.78 9.52
C LEU A 66 -7.07 9.50 9.58
N VAL A 67 -8.32 9.63 10.02
CA VAL A 67 -9.23 8.48 10.10
C VAL A 67 -9.38 7.83 8.72
N LYS A 68 -9.53 8.66 7.69
CA LYS A 68 -9.69 8.15 6.34
C LYS A 68 -8.44 7.45 5.85
N ALA A 69 -7.26 8.01 6.16
CA ALA A 69 -6.00 7.42 5.74
C ALA A 69 -5.76 6.07 6.43
N ILE A 70 -6.11 5.97 7.70
CA ILE A 70 -5.96 4.71 8.43
C ILE A 70 -6.91 3.66 7.86
N ALA A 71 -8.15 4.06 7.54
CA ALA A 71 -9.11 3.14 6.96
C ALA A 71 -8.61 2.59 5.62
N ALA A 72 -7.93 3.41 4.83
CA ALA A 72 -7.39 2.98 3.55
C ALA A 72 -6.29 1.94 3.76
N VAL A 73 -5.44 2.13 4.76
CA VAL A 73 -4.37 1.18 5.07
C VAL A 73 -4.98 -0.16 5.46
N GLU A 74 -5.96 -0.14 6.34
CA GLU A 74 -6.57 -1.37 6.82
C GLU A 74 -7.31 -2.12 5.73
N SER A 75 -8.01 -1.37 4.90
CA SER A 75 -8.76 -1.97 3.81
C SER A 75 -7.81 -2.66 2.81
N ALA A 76 -6.71 -2.01 2.48
CA ALA A 76 -5.76 -2.57 1.53
C ALA A 76 -5.13 -3.85 2.05
N GLY A 77 -4.94 -3.95 3.37
CA GLY A 77 -4.32 -5.14 3.94
C GLY A 77 -5.25 -6.33 4.08
N GLN A 78 -6.56 -6.07 4.03
CA GLN A 78 -7.51 -7.13 4.25
C GLN A 78 -8.15 -7.70 3.01
N ARG A 79 -7.91 -7.10 1.86
CA ARG A 79 -8.62 -7.48 0.67
C ARG A 79 -7.75 -8.15 -0.35
N PRO A 80 -7.73 -9.47 -0.44
CA PRO A 80 -7.01 -10.16 -1.50
C PRO A 80 -7.61 -9.80 -2.85
N ALA A 81 -6.80 -9.84 -3.87
CA ALA A 81 -7.27 -9.48 -5.20
C ALA A 81 -8.47 -10.32 -5.64
N THR A 82 -8.51 -11.58 -5.25
CA THR A 82 -9.59 -12.43 -5.65
C THR A 82 -10.89 -12.13 -4.95
N GLU A 83 -10.85 -11.52 -3.80
CA GLU A 83 -12.03 -11.22 -3.08
C GLU A 83 -12.79 -10.06 -3.62
N LYS A 84 -12.18 -9.24 -4.42
CA LYS A 84 -12.86 -8.16 -4.99
C LYS A 84 -14.07 -8.58 -5.73
N ARG A 85 -14.01 -9.66 -6.46
CA ARG A 85 -15.14 -10.11 -7.19
C ARG A 85 -16.21 -10.64 -6.31
N LYS A 86 -15.83 -11.27 -5.23
CA LYS A 86 -16.80 -11.79 -4.34
C LYS A 86 -17.63 -10.70 -3.76
N ASP A 87 -17.03 -9.59 -3.48
CA ASP A 87 -17.73 -8.48 -2.92
C ASP A 87 -18.85 -8.03 -3.78
N PHE A 88 -18.69 -8.14 -5.07
CA PHE A 88 -19.71 -7.74 -5.88
C PHE A 88 -20.70 -8.80 -5.97
N GLY A 89 -20.31 -10.00 -6.07
CA GLY A 89 -21.19 -11.05 -6.30
C GLY A 89 -22.09 -11.34 -5.21
N LEU A 90 -21.68 -10.99 -4.08
CA LEU A 90 -22.40 -11.30 -3.02
C LEU A 90 -23.46 -10.59 -2.73
N GLU A 91 -23.36 -9.56 -3.08
CA GLU A 91 -24.28 -8.78 -2.61
C GLU A 91 -25.26 -8.55 -3.46
#